data_acbf47e83c745876269badaad208f10a
#
_entry.id   acbf47e83c745876269badaad208f10a
#
_cell.length_a   1.000
_cell.length_b   1.000
_cell.length_c   1.000
_cell.angle_alpha   90.00
_cell.angle_beta   90.00
_cell.angle_gamma   90.00
#
_symmetry.space_group_name_H-M   'P 1'
#
loop_
_entity.id
_entity.type
_entity.pdbx_description
1 polymer ?
#
loop_
_entity_poly.entity_id
_entity_poly.type
_entity_poly.pdbx_seq_one_letter_code
_entity_poly.pdbx_strand_id
1 'polypeptide(L)'
;GEPAVVHVDQENDYQITHLADSFEEFIRRLEHEALYDLDEEAGDLDEEDDADEEETDCKGSFAGSVLLSKAEWDKEQFIRDLQEEWGIVDDGPEEDDEDDENSSDVVVMQVNGMMLVATLFYSHIPDSEAEINAENNYMWPEAIEVAKAHKAHIMVAVLGEEEKLLERGKLFTKAMAVCCKQKYVTGVFTSGVVFEPRFYEGFANMMKEDELPIFNWI
;
A
#
# COMPACT_ATOMS: atom_id res chain seq x y z
N GLY A 1 -21.98 -35.62 2.40
CA GLY A 1 -22.38 -34.26 2.72
C GLY A 1 -21.15 -33.37 2.67
N GLU A 2 -21.31 -32.15 2.35
CA GLU A 2 -20.25 -31.13 2.46
C GLU A 2 -19.86 -30.93 3.93
N PRO A 3 -18.61 -30.65 4.26
CA PRO A 3 -18.19 -30.43 5.63
C PRO A 3 -18.77 -29.09 6.15
N ALA A 4 -19.22 -29.10 7.42
CA ALA A 4 -19.66 -27.92 8.12
C ALA A 4 -18.47 -27.00 8.45
N VAL A 5 -18.72 -25.70 8.52
CA VAL A 5 -17.73 -24.70 8.96
C VAL A 5 -17.93 -24.43 10.44
N VAL A 6 -16.88 -24.55 11.21
CA VAL A 6 -16.88 -24.30 12.65
C VAL A 6 -15.74 -23.37 13.05
N HIS A 7 -15.97 -22.56 14.08
CA HIS A 7 -14.94 -21.81 14.78
C HIS A 7 -14.51 -22.57 16.04
N VAL A 8 -13.21 -22.67 16.27
CA VAL A 8 -12.64 -23.28 17.48
C VAL A 8 -11.92 -22.18 18.26
N ASP A 9 -12.50 -21.80 19.40
CA ASP A 9 -11.91 -20.81 20.30
C ASP A 9 -10.83 -21.45 21.17
N GLN A 10 -9.57 -21.18 20.87
CA GLN A 10 -8.42 -21.74 21.58
C GLN A 10 -8.21 -21.11 22.98
N GLU A 11 -8.71 -19.92 23.19
CA GLU A 11 -8.58 -19.19 24.46
C GLU A 11 -9.67 -19.59 25.47
N ASN A 12 -10.74 -20.22 24.98
CA ASN A 12 -11.89 -20.63 25.79
C ASN A 12 -12.12 -22.15 25.71
N ASP A 13 -11.15 -22.91 26.23
CA ASP A 13 -11.20 -24.38 26.35
C ASP A 13 -11.55 -25.13 25.03
N TYR A 14 -11.12 -24.61 23.89
CA TYR A 14 -11.43 -25.17 22.56
C TYR A 14 -12.93 -25.27 22.27
N GLN A 15 -13.70 -24.33 22.76
CA GLN A 15 -15.13 -24.26 22.48
C GLN A 15 -15.37 -24.22 20.97
N ILE A 16 -16.26 -25.09 20.49
CA ILE A 16 -16.61 -25.20 19.08
C ILE A 16 -17.92 -24.48 18.83
N THR A 17 -17.90 -23.48 17.96
CA THR A 17 -19.08 -22.78 17.48
C THR A 17 -19.36 -23.16 16.04
N HIS A 18 -20.56 -23.65 15.75
CA HIS A 18 -20.99 -23.96 14.38
C HIS A 18 -21.35 -22.66 13.65
N LEU A 19 -20.69 -22.40 12.50
CA LEU A 19 -20.89 -21.18 11.73
C LEU A 19 -21.81 -21.39 10.50
N ALA A 20 -21.68 -22.52 9.80
CA ALA A 20 -22.50 -22.85 8.63
C ALA A 20 -22.46 -24.36 8.30
N ASP A 21 -23.49 -24.85 7.62
CA ASP A 21 -23.59 -26.24 7.19
C ASP A 21 -22.74 -26.58 5.96
N SER A 22 -22.24 -25.55 5.24
CA SER A 22 -21.30 -25.67 4.13
C SER A 22 -20.42 -24.43 4.02
N PHE A 23 -19.29 -24.55 3.30
CA PHE A 23 -18.41 -23.41 3.02
C PHE A 23 -19.10 -22.36 2.14
N GLU A 24 -19.93 -22.79 1.18
CA GLU A 24 -20.71 -21.87 0.35
C GLU A 24 -21.68 -21.03 1.19
N GLU A 25 -22.37 -21.65 2.13
CA GLU A 25 -23.27 -20.96 3.05
C GLU A 25 -22.50 -19.99 3.96
N PHE A 26 -21.34 -20.40 4.45
CA PHE A 26 -20.47 -19.53 5.25
C PHE A 26 -20.08 -18.26 4.48
N ILE A 27 -19.59 -18.41 3.25
CA ILE A 27 -19.20 -17.26 2.41
C ILE A 27 -20.39 -16.33 2.12
N ARG A 28 -21.58 -16.88 1.89
CA ARG A 28 -22.79 -16.07 1.65
C ARG A 28 -23.26 -15.28 2.88
N ARG A 29 -22.88 -15.73 4.07
CA ARG A 29 -23.21 -15.05 5.33
C ARG A 29 -22.17 -14.05 5.79
N LEU A 30 -21.00 -14.00 5.13
CA LEU A 30 -20.01 -12.99 5.43
C LEU A 30 -20.59 -11.62 5.05
N GLU A 31 -20.81 -10.80 6.03
CA GLU A 31 -21.21 -9.42 5.90
C GLU A 31 -19.98 -8.52 6.00
N HIS A 32 -20.00 -7.38 5.33
CA HIS A 32 -18.90 -6.43 5.40
C HIS A 32 -18.88 -5.80 6.81
N GLU A 33 -17.69 -5.63 7.38
CA GLU A 33 -17.47 -5.11 8.74
C GLU A 33 -18.23 -3.80 9.01
N ALA A 34 -18.32 -2.93 8.02
CA ALA A 34 -19.08 -1.68 8.10
C ALA A 34 -20.59 -1.83 8.38
N LEU A 35 -21.15 -3.04 8.28
CA LEU A 35 -22.55 -3.30 8.67
C LEU A 35 -22.73 -3.53 10.17
N TYR A 36 -21.66 -3.87 10.90
CA TYR A 36 -21.71 -4.06 12.36
C TYR A 36 -21.69 -2.74 13.11
N ASP A 37 -21.09 -1.69 12.53
CA ASP A 37 -21.01 -0.36 13.15
C ASP A 37 -22.38 0.36 13.20
N LEU A 38 -23.37 -0.13 12.43
CA LEU A 38 -24.70 0.47 12.38
C LEU A 38 -25.65 0.00 13.50
N ASP A 39 -25.36 -1.09 14.20
CA ASP A 39 -26.24 -1.66 15.24
C ASP A 39 -25.89 -1.22 16.68
N GLU A 40 -24.75 -0.56 16.92
CA GLU A 40 -24.36 -0.04 18.25
C GLU A 40 -24.88 1.37 18.55
N GLU A 41 -25.45 2.10 17.59
CA GLU A 41 -25.95 3.47 17.77
C GLU A 41 -27.46 3.59 18.04
N ALA A 42 -28.06 2.64 18.74
CA ALA A 42 -29.42 2.80 19.27
C ALA A 42 -29.40 3.04 20.78
N GLY A 43 -28.69 4.05 21.28
CA GLY A 43 -28.69 4.42 22.67
C GLY A 43 -27.90 5.68 23.00
N ASP A 44 -28.65 6.74 23.20
CA ASP A 44 -28.38 8.05 23.77
C ASP A 44 -27.95 9.17 22.78
N LEU A 45 -29.00 9.96 22.50
CA LEU A 45 -28.91 11.32 21.99
C LEU A 45 -28.41 12.24 23.13
N ASP A 46 -27.22 12.79 22.99
CA ASP A 46 -26.93 14.16 23.45
C ASP A 46 -25.84 14.81 22.56
N GLU A 47 -26.08 16.05 22.29
CA GLU A 47 -25.65 16.95 21.22
C GLU A 47 -24.16 17.32 21.18
N GLU A 48 -23.74 17.68 19.95
CA GLU A 48 -22.70 18.67 19.56
C GLU A 48 -21.23 18.18 19.50
N ASP A 49 -20.73 17.89 18.31
CA ASP A 49 -19.91 18.79 17.48
C ASP A 49 -19.58 18.18 16.11
N ASP A 50 -20.04 18.87 15.07
CA ASP A 50 -19.71 18.60 13.67
C ASP A 50 -18.20 18.75 13.43
N ALA A 51 -17.52 17.64 13.26
CA ALA A 51 -16.36 17.55 12.41
C ALA A 51 -16.64 16.42 11.41
N ASP A 52 -17.21 16.78 10.26
CA ASP A 52 -17.22 15.94 9.07
C ASP A 52 -15.78 15.55 8.72
N GLU A 53 -15.24 14.52 9.37
CA GLU A 53 -14.21 13.70 8.78
C GLU A 53 -14.91 12.90 7.67
N GLU A 54 -15.02 13.48 6.47
CA GLU A 54 -15.23 12.69 5.28
C GLU A 54 -14.09 11.65 5.26
N GLU A 55 -14.37 10.44 5.78
CA GLU A 55 -13.64 9.24 5.40
C GLU A 55 -13.77 9.16 3.88
N THR A 56 -12.81 9.75 3.20
CA THR A 56 -12.64 9.54 1.76
C THR A 56 -12.36 8.05 1.62
N ASP A 57 -13.42 7.29 1.31
CA ASP A 57 -13.37 5.88 0.95
C ASP A 57 -12.37 5.73 -0.21
N CYS A 58 -11.10 5.54 0.17
CA CYS A 58 -9.99 5.38 -0.77
C CYS A 58 -10.03 4.01 -1.47
N LYS A 59 -11.24 3.49 -1.73
CA LYS A 59 -11.45 2.26 -2.47
C LYS A 59 -10.67 2.31 -3.77
N GLY A 60 -9.56 1.56 -3.76
CA GLY A 60 -8.75 1.33 -4.93
C GLY A 60 -7.63 2.34 -5.18
N SER A 61 -7.18 3.13 -4.21
CA SER A 61 -5.90 3.83 -4.31
C SER A 61 -4.77 2.87 -3.92
N PHE A 62 -3.70 2.85 -4.71
CA PHE A 62 -2.47 2.17 -4.33
C PHE A 62 -1.51 3.20 -3.77
N ALA A 63 -1.10 3.02 -2.51
CA ALA A 63 -0.12 3.85 -1.85
C ALA A 63 0.86 3.00 -1.04
N GLY A 64 2.11 3.47 -0.94
CA GLY A 64 3.15 2.82 -0.16
C GLY A 64 4.36 3.72 -0.04
N SER A 65 5.32 3.31 0.77
CA SER A 65 6.49 4.10 1.10
C SER A 65 7.77 3.28 0.98
N VAL A 66 8.80 3.88 0.40
CA VAL A 66 10.15 3.32 0.38
C VAL A 66 10.97 3.99 1.46
N LEU A 67 11.43 3.22 2.45
CA LEU A 67 12.14 3.70 3.63
C LEU A 67 13.58 4.04 3.30
N LEU A 68 14.04 5.21 3.75
CA LEU A 68 15.37 5.72 3.47
C LEU A 68 16.19 5.94 4.74
N SER A 69 17.47 5.55 4.71
CA SER A 69 18.43 5.90 5.76
C SER A 69 18.91 7.35 5.70
N LYS A 70 18.66 8.05 4.60
CA LYS A 70 18.96 9.46 4.36
C LYS A 70 17.91 10.08 3.45
N ALA A 71 17.53 11.33 3.73
CA ALA A 71 16.55 12.08 2.96
C ALA A 71 17.17 12.63 1.65
N GLU A 72 17.51 11.72 0.76
CA GLU A 72 18.04 12.02 -0.58
C GLU A 72 17.53 10.98 -1.57
N TRP A 73 17.05 11.43 -2.72
CA TRP A 73 16.71 10.58 -3.86
C TRP A 73 17.05 11.26 -5.19
N ASP A 74 17.22 10.48 -6.22
CA ASP A 74 17.52 10.94 -7.58
C ASP A 74 16.28 10.77 -8.46
N LYS A 75 15.54 11.87 -8.66
CA LYS A 75 14.31 11.88 -9.47
C LYS A 75 14.58 11.57 -10.94
N GLU A 76 15.69 12.09 -11.47
CA GLU A 76 16.06 11.84 -12.86
C GLU A 76 16.38 10.37 -13.09
N GLN A 77 17.06 9.73 -12.11
CA GLN A 77 17.26 8.28 -12.13
C GLN A 77 15.92 7.55 -12.08
N PHE A 78 15.01 7.94 -11.17
CA PHE A 78 13.70 7.31 -11.05
C PHE A 78 12.91 7.35 -12.37
N ILE A 79 12.80 8.52 -13.02
CA ILE A 79 12.09 8.69 -14.29
C ILE A 79 12.77 7.87 -15.40
N ARG A 80 14.10 7.92 -15.50
CA ARG A 80 14.86 7.16 -16.47
C ARG A 80 14.67 5.65 -16.30
N ASP A 81 14.75 5.14 -15.09
CA ASP A 81 14.62 3.71 -14.80
C ASP A 81 13.19 3.22 -15.07
N LEU A 82 12.16 4.05 -14.82
CA LEU A 82 10.77 3.73 -15.24
C LEU A 82 10.67 3.53 -16.75
N GLN A 83 11.29 4.41 -17.52
CA GLN A 83 11.29 4.32 -18.98
C GLN A 83 12.11 3.13 -19.49
N GLU A 84 13.34 2.96 -19.00
CA GLU A 84 14.27 1.93 -19.51
C GLU A 84 13.82 0.51 -19.16
N GLU A 85 13.27 0.30 -17.96
CA GLU A 85 12.93 -1.05 -17.50
C GLU A 85 11.49 -1.47 -17.79
N TRP A 86 10.58 -0.52 -17.80
CA TRP A 86 9.15 -0.80 -17.89
C TRP A 86 8.46 -0.12 -19.07
N GLY A 87 9.19 0.73 -19.82
CA GLY A 87 8.63 1.48 -20.94
C GLY A 87 7.58 2.51 -20.50
N ILE A 88 7.63 2.94 -19.24
CA ILE A 88 6.70 3.93 -18.68
C ILE A 88 7.23 5.32 -19.00
N VAL A 89 6.42 6.11 -19.67
CA VAL A 89 6.70 7.50 -20.02
C VAL A 89 5.54 8.36 -19.56
N ASP A 90 5.83 9.62 -19.27
CA ASP A 90 4.79 10.61 -19.02
C ASP A 90 4.07 10.93 -20.34
N ASP A 91 2.73 10.74 -20.36
CA ASP A 91 1.86 11.07 -21.48
C ASP A 91 1.00 12.31 -21.21
N GLY A 92 1.31 13.03 -20.11
CA GLY A 92 0.70 14.32 -19.78
C GLY A 92 1.09 15.42 -20.76
N PRO A 93 0.41 16.57 -20.73
CA PRO A 93 0.84 17.74 -21.47
C PRO A 93 2.23 18.15 -20.99
N GLU A 94 3.11 18.54 -21.92
CA GLU A 94 4.37 19.19 -21.56
C GLU A 94 4.02 20.50 -20.81
N GLU A 95 4.15 20.47 -19.50
CA GLU A 95 4.07 21.70 -18.72
C GLU A 95 5.34 22.51 -19.01
N ASP A 96 5.17 23.74 -19.48
CA ASP A 96 6.28 24.68 -19.56
C ASP A 96 6.91 24.79 -18.19
N ASP A 97 8.17 24.37 -18.04
CA ASP A 97 8.98 24.47 -16.83
C ASP A 97 9.03 25.93 -16.34
N GLU A 98 7.96 26.38 -15.71
CA GLU A 98 8.09 27.51 -14.80
C GLU A 98 8.71 26.93 -13.52
N ASP A 99 10.02 27.22 -13.36
CA ASP A 99 10.86 26.87 -12.22
C ASP A 99 10.15 27.17 -10.89
N ASP A 100 9.33 26.23 -10.43
CA ASP A 100 8.83 26.25 -9.08
C ASP A 100 9.87 25.53 -8.21
N GLU A 101 10.79 26.29 -7.60
CA GLU A 101 11.82 25.79 -6.68
C GLU A 101 11.23 24.90 -5.56
N ASN A 102 9.90 24.88 -5.41
CA ASN A 102 9.16 24.10 -4.43
C ASN A 102 8.80 22.67 -4.92
N SER A 103 9.05 22.34 -6.20
CA SER A 103 8.76 21.01 -6.77
C SER A 103 9.94 20.04 -6.69
N SER A 104 11.01 20.39 -5.95
CA SER A 104 12.26 19.58 -5.94
C SER A 104 12.08 18.15 -5.45
N ASP A 105 11.05 17.86 -4.65
CA ASP A 105 10.87 16.59 -3.96
C ASP A 105 9.68 15.75 -4.46
N VAL A 106 9.00 16.22 -5.50
CA VAL A 106 7.81 15.56 -6.05
C VAL A 106 8.02 15.23 -7.52
N VAL A 107 7.57 14.05 -7.93
CA VAL A 107 7.40 13.65 -9.33
C VAL A 107 5.92 13.32 -9.52
N VAL A 108 5.29 13.93 -10.53
CA VAL A 108 3.94 13.62 -10.97
C VAL A 108 4.01 13.24 -12.44
N MET A 109 3.42 12.10 -12.80
CA MET A 109 3.39 11.60 -14.17
C MET A 109 1.97 11.16 -14.52
N GLN A 110 1.54 11.45 -15.75
CA GLN A 110 0.35 10.84 -16.33
C GLN A 110 0.77 9.59 -17.12
N VAL A 111 0.14 8.46 -16.84
CA VAL A 111 0.48 7.18 -17.47
C VAL A 111 -0.80 6.45 -17.86
N ASN A 112 -1.14 6.43 -19.15
CA ASN A 112 -2.36 5.77 -19.65
C ASN A 112 -3.66 6.21 -18.95
N GLY A 113 -3.77 7.49 -18.62
CA GLY A 113 -4.91 8.08 -17.90
C GLY A 113 -4.95 7.74 -16.41
N MET A 114 -3.85 7.29 -15.84
CA MET A 114 -3.61 7.16 -14.40
C MET A 114 -2.59 8.21 -13.96
N MET A 115 -2.68 8.68 -12.73
CA MET A 115 -1.71 9.62 -12.16
C MET A 115 -0.79 8.87 -11.20
N LEU A 116 0.50 8.85 -11.51
CA LEU A 116 1.57 8.37 -10.64
C LEU A 116 2.18 9.56 -9.91
N VAL A 117 2.23 9.49 -8.59
CA VAL A 117 2.87 10.50 -7.74
C VAL A 117 3.95 9.83 -6.91
N ALA A 118 5.13 10.42 -6.86
CA ALA A 118 6.21 10.02 -5.96
C ALA A 118 6.76 11.26 -5.25
N THR A 119 6.80 11.22 -3.92
CA THR A 119 7.17 12.39 -3.08
C THR A 119 8.13 11.98 -1.98
N LEU A 120 9.23 12.73 -1.82
CA LEU A 120 10.14 12.55 -0.70
C LEU A 120 9.62 13.28 0.55
N PHE A 121 9.50 12.53 1.65
CA PHE A 121 9.22 13.07 2.98
C PHE A 121 10.47 13.02 3.86
N TYR A 122 10.77 14.11 4.55
CA TYR A 122 11.94 14.30 5.43
C TYR A 122 11.69 13.81 6.87
N SER A 123 10.76 12.91 7.06
CA SER A 123 10.33 12.40 8.37
C SER A 123 10.16 10.91 8.34
N HIS A 124 10.02 10.32 9.51
CA HIS A 124 9.49 8.97 9.68
C HIS A 124 8.05 8.88 9.16
N ILE A 125 7.61 7.68 8.81
CA ILE A 125 6.19 7.40 8.56
C ILE A 125 5.42 7.75 9.84
N PRO A 126 4.30 8.50 9.73
CA PRO A 126 3.51 8.92 10.88
C PRO A 126 3.07 7.75 11.78
N ASP A 127 2.75 8.06 13.01
CA ASP A 127 2.14 7.16 14.02
C ASP A 127 2.88 5.83 14.26
N SER A 128 4.15 5.77 13.87
CA SER A 128 4.97 4.55 13.93
C SER A 128 4.33 3.36 13.19
N GLU A 129 3.58 3.63 12.14
CA GLU A 129 2.84 2.61 11.41
C GLU A 129 3.77 1.53 10.82
N ALA A 130 4.90 1.93 10.23
CA ALA A 130 5.87 0.99 9.70
C ALA A 130 6.48 0.11 10.81
N GLU A 131 6.77 0.68 11.98
CA GLU A 131 7.33 -0.02 13.12
C GLU A 131 6.34 -1.04 13.70
N ILE A 132 5.08 -0.64 13.89
CA ILE A 132 4.02 -1.51 14.40
C ILE A 132 3.81 -2.71 13.47
N ASN A 133 3.74 -2.46 12.17
CA ASN A 133 3.57 -3.53 11.18
C ASN A 133 4.81 -4.42 11.04
N ALA A 134 6.00 -3.90 11.33
CA ALA A 134 7.24 -4.68 11.29
C ALA A 134 7.42 -5.61 12.49
N GLU A 135 6.78 -5.37 13.64
CA GLU A 135 6.96 -6.17 14.86
C GLU A 135 6.63 -7.66 14.67
N ASN A 136 5.64 -7.97 13.83
CA ASN A 136 5.19 -9.32 13.58
C ASN A 136 5.64 -9.88 12.22
N ASN A 137 6.64 -9.25 11.58
CA ASN A 137 7.14 -9.67 10.28
C ASN A 137 8.03 -10.91 10.39
N TYR A 138 7.41 -12.10 10.29
CA TYR A 138 8.13 -13.37 10.36
C TYR A 138 8.97 -13.68 9.11
N MET A 139 8.71 -13.01 7.98
CA MET A 139 9.44 -13.23 6.73
C MET A 139 10.77 -12.48 6.69
N TRP A 140 10.86 -11.38 7.43
CA TRP A 140 12.06 -10.56 7.50
C TRP A 140 12.29 -10.05 8.94
N PRO A 141 13.02 -10.79 9.77
CA PRO A 141 13.23 -10.44 11.18
C PRO A 141 13.87 -9.06 11.42
N GLU A 142 14.66 -8.58 10.45
CA GLU A 142 15.32 -7.28 10.52
C GLU A 142 14.39 -6.10 10.20
N ALA A 143 13.15 -6.36 9.74
CA ALA A 143 12.20 -5.33 9.35
C ALA A 143 11.95 -4.28 10.44
N ILE A 144 11.83 -4.71 11.70
CA ILE A 144 11.58 -3.81 12.83
C ILE A 144 12.76 -2.83 13.06
N GLU A 145 14.00 -3.30 12.93
CA GLU A 145 15.16 -2.44 13.08
C GLU A 145 15.27 -1.45 11.92
N VAL A 146 14.96 -1.89 10.70
CA VAL A 146 14.92 -1.03 9.51
C VAL A 146 13.82 0.02 9.64
N ALA A 147 12.63 -0.37 10.05
CA ALA A 147 11.52 0.56 10.28
C ALA A 147 11.88 1.61 11.33
N LYS A 148 12.50 1.24 12.45
CA LYS A 148 12.95 2.18 13.48
C LYS A 148 14.11 3.09 13.06
N ALA A 149 14.94 2.66 12.12
CA ALA A 149 16.14 3.38 11.74
C ALA A 149 15.97 4.33 10.54
N HIS A 150 14.86 4.23 9.78
CA HIS A 150 14.64 5.11 8.64
C HIS A 150 14.54 6.57 9.08
N LYS A 151 14.95 7.48 8.22
CA LYS A 151 14.97 8.93 8.52
C LYS A 151 14.09 9.74 7.59
N ALA A 152 13.72 9.13 6.48
CA ALA A 152 12.91 9.71 5.45
C ALA A 152 12.21 8.57 4.68
N HIS A 153 11.25 8.91 3.84
CA HIS A 153 10.63 7.93 2.94
C HIS A 153 10.18 8.59 1.64
N ILE A 154 10.15 7.81 0.57
CA ILE A 154 9.51 8.20 -0.67
C ILE A 154 8.13 7.57 -0.66
N MET A 155 7.08 8.38 -0.59
CA MET A 155 5.72 7.92 -0.77
C MET A 155 5.41 7.83 -2.27
N VAL A 156 4.89 6.69 -2.69
CA VAL A 156 4.43 6.45 -4.06
C VAL A 156 2.93 6.18 -4.01
N ALA A 157 2.17 6.86 -4.86
CA ALA A 157 0.74 6.64 -5.01
C ALA A 157 0.35 6.58 -6.49
N VAL A 158 -0.64 5.73 -6.80
CA VAL A 158 -1.26 5.68 -8.14
C VAL A 158 -2.76 5.88 -8.01
N LEU A 159 -3.24 6.94 -8.65
CA LEU A 159 -4.63 7.34 -8.69
C LEU A 159 -5.21 7.08 -10.09
N GLY A 160 -6.50 6.80 -10.16
CA GLY A 160 -7.17 6.55 -11.44
C GLY A 160 -8.56 5.95 -11.24
N GLU A 161 -9.23 5.61 -12.34
CA GLU A 161 -10.57 5.06 -12.36
C GLU A 161 -10.61 3.64 -11.76
N GLU A 162 -11.71 3.27 -11.10
CA GLU A 162 -11.87 1.95 -10.45
C GLU A 162 -11.77 0.79 -11.45
N GLU A 163 -12.24 0.99 -12.68
CA GLU A 163 -12.19 -0.04 -13.72
C GLU A 163 -10.75 -0.45 -14.10
N LYS A 164 -9.76 0.38 -13.77
CA LYS A 164 -8.33 0.13 -14.04
C LYS A 164 -7.55 -0.42 -12.83
N LEU A 165 -8.23 -1.01 -11.84
CA LEU A 165 -7.62 -1.45 -10.59
C LEU A 165 -6.34 -2.30 -10.80
N LEU A 166 -6.40 -3.30 -11.68
CA LEU A 166 -5.26 -4.17 -11.99
C LEU A 166 -4.08 -3.39 -12.60
N GLU A 167 -4.37 -2.48 -13.54
CA GLU A 167 -3.33 -1.68 -14.19
C GLU A 167 -2.70 -0.67 -13.22
N ARG A 168 -3.49 -0.10 -12.31
CA ARG A 168 -2.99 0.74 -11.22
C ARG A 168 -2.07 -0.04 -10.29
N GLY A 169 -2.47 -1.26 -9.87
CA GLY A 169 -1.64 -2.13 -9.04
C GLY A 169 -0.31 -2.46 -9.72
N LYS A 170 -0.33 -2.78 -11.01
CA LYS A 170 0.89 -3.02 -11.80
C LYS A 170 1.77 -1.78 -11.90
N LEU A 171 1.19 -0.61 -12.20
CA LEU A 171 1.94 0.65 -12.29
C LEU A 171 2.57 1.01 -10.94
N PHE A 172 1.80 0.91 -9.86
CA PHE A 172 2.28 1.12 -8.50
C PHE A 172 3.47 0.21 -8.16
N THR A 173 3.34 -1.10 -8.40
CA THR A 173 4.40 -2.06 -8.09
C THR A 173 5.68 -1.79 -8.90
N LYS A 174 5.55 -1.41 -10.17
CA LYS A 174 6.69 -1.02 -11.01
C LYS A 174 7.40 0.23 -10.47
N ALA A 175 6.63 1.25 -10.10
CA ALA A 175 7.17 2.48 -9.52
C ALA A 175 7.88 2.22 -8.19
N MET A 176 7.28 1.44 -7.29
CA MET A 176 7.91 1.04 -6.03
C MET A 176 9.20 0.25 -6.25
N ALA A 177 9.22 -0.69 -7.21
CA ALA A 177 10.41 -1.47 -7.55
C ALA A 177 11.56 -0.60 -8.09
N VAL A 178 11.24 0.41 -8.89
CA VAL A 178 12.23 1.39 -9.36
C VAL A 178 12.75 2.24 -8.20
N CYS A 179 11.89 2.67 -7.27
CA CYS A 179 12.32 3.36 -6.05
C CYS A 179 13.28 2.50 -5.21
N CYS A 180 13.15 1.17 -5.20
CA CYS A 180 14.07 0.27 -4.48
C CYS A 180 15.52 0.40 -4.93
N LYS A 181 15.81 0.95 -6.10
CA LYS A 181 17.16 1.17 -6.64
C LYS A 181 17.83 2.44 -6.17
N GLN A 182 17.09 3.30 -5.48
CA GLN A 182 17.65 4.52 -4.92
C GLN A 182 18.71 4.21 -3.86
N LYS A 183 19.74 5.02 -3.80
CA LYS A 183 20.98 4.77 -3.04
C LYS A 183 20.80 4.50 -1.55
N TYR A 184 19.83 5.13 -0.93
CA TYR A 184 19.67 5.10 0.54
C TYR A 184 18.48 4.27 1.00
N VAL A 185 17.93 3.43 0.13
CA VAL A 185 16.80 2.55 0.43
C VAL A 185 17.21 1.47 1.43
N THR A 186 16.35 1.28 2.42
CA THR A 186 16.53 0.28 3.47
C THR A 186 15.35 -0.68 3.59
N GLY A 187 14.14 -0.28 3.19
CA GLY A 187 12.94 -1.10 3.26
C GLY A 187 11.81 -0.57 2.37
N VAL A 188 10.76 -1.34 2.23
CA VAL A 188 9.54 -0.97 1.52
C VAL A 188 8.36 -1.25 2.43
N PHE A 189 7.53 -0.25 2.68
CA PHE A 189 6.31 -0.37 3.46
C PHE A 189 5.08 -0.21 2.56
N THR A 190 4.29 -1.23 2.44
CA THR A 190 3.03 -1.23 1.69
C THR A 190 2.11 -2.36 2.16
N SER A 191 0.81 -2.19 2.06
CA SER A 191 -0.20 -3.21 2.45
C SER A 191 -0.01 -3.75 3.88
N GLY A 192 0.41 -2.88 4.81
CA GLY A 192 0.65 -3.28 6.20
C GLY A 192 1.87 -4.19 6.42
N VAL A 193 2.80 -4.28 5.46
CA VAL A 193 3.99 -5.12 5.54
C VAL A 193 5.25 -4.33 5.21
N VAL A 194 6.33 -4.57 5.95
CA VAL A 194 7.66 -4.04 5.62
C VAL A 194 8.46 -5.13 4.90
N PHE A 195 8.79 -4.89 3.64
CA PHE A 195 9.54 -5.81 2.78
C PHE A 195 11.02 -5.45 2.71
N GLU A 196 11.86 -6.47 2.55
CA GLU A 196 13.23 -6.28 2.09
C GLU A 196 13.19 -5.79 0.62
N PRO A 197 13.96 -4.73 0.26
CA PRO A 197 13.87 -4.11 -1.07
C PRO A 197 14.12 -5.09 -2.23
N ARG A 198 15.10 -6.00 -2.08
CA ARG A 198 15.39 -6.99 -3.13
C ARG A 198 14.31 -8.04 -3.29
N PHE A 199 13.65 -8.40 -2.19
CA PHE A 199 12.50 -9.29 -2.22
C PHE A 199 11.35 -8.64 -2.97
N TYR A 200 11.02 -7.40 -2.64
CA TYR A 200 9.97 -6.64 -3.33
C TYR A 200 10.26 -6.49 -4.83
N GLU A 201 11.49 -6.09 -5.19
CA GLU A 201 11.94 -5.98 -6.58
C GLU A 201 11.89 -7.32 -7.33
N GLY A 202 12.27 -8.42 -6.67
CA GLY A 202 12.23 -9.76 -7.24
C GLY A 202 10.83 -10.18 -7.68
N PHE A 203 9.82 -9.97 -6.84
CA PHE A 203 8.43 -10.25 -7.18
C PHE A 203 7.87 -9.28 -8.23
N ALA A 204 8.23 -7.99 -8.16
CA ALA A 204 7.84 -7.04 -9.19
C ALA A 204 8.33 -7.45 -10.58
N ASN A 205 9.55 -8.00 -10.68
CA ASN A 205 10.13 -8.46 -11.93
C ASN A 205 9.39 -9.65 -12.59
N MET A 206 8.54 -10.39 -11.85
CA MET A 206 7.68 -11.43 -12.43
C MET A 206 6.75 -10.86 -13.50
N MET A 207 6.39 -9.57 -13.40
CA MET A 207 5.59 -8.91 -14.45
C MET A 207 6.28 -8.82 -15.81
N LYS A 208 7.62 -8.99 -15.90
CA LYS A 208 8.35 -9.07 -17.16
C LYS A 208 8.11 -10.41 -17.89
N GLU A 209 7.60 -11.42 -17.16
CA GLU A 209 7.21 -12.73 -17.64
C GLU A 209 5.68 -12.92 -17.69
N ASP A 210 4.93 -11.80 -17.67
CA ASP A 210 3.46 -11.75 -17.64
C ASP A 210 2.82 -12.41 -16.40
N GLU A 211 3.58 -12.57 -15.30
CA GLU A 211 3.07 -13.05 -14.03
C GLU A 211 2.68 -11.89 -13.10
N LEU A 212 1.66 -12.10 -12.24
CA LEU A 212 1.23 -11.07 -11.30
C LEU A 212 2.06 -11.11 -10.01
N PRO A 213 2.52 -9.96 -9.50
CA PRO A 213 3.30 -9.88 -8.28
C PRO A 213 2.40 -9.92 -7.04
N ILE A 214 1.65 -11.00 -6.85
CA ILE A 214 0.62 -11.13 -5.82
C ILE A 214 1.19 -10.86 -4.42
N PHE A 215 2.42 -11.32 -4.14
CA PHE A 215 3.07 -11.09 -2.85
C PHE A 215 3.35 -9.63 -2.50
N ASN A 216 3.33 -8.73 -3.48
CA ASN A 216 3.49 -7.29 -3.25
C ASN A 216 2.16 -6.61 -2.94
N TRP A 217 1.03 -7.33 -3.04
CA TRP A 217 -0.32 -6.78 -2.92
C TRP A 217 -1.11 -7.31 -1.71
N ILE A 218 -0.56 -8.30 -0.99
CA ILE A 218 -1.19 -8.94 0.20
C ILE A 218 -0.37 -8.72 1.46
#